data_f18ff9a93cc6aaac7ee78121ac64b7a8
#
_entry.id   f18ff9a93cc6aaac7ee78121ac64b7a8
#
_cell.length_a   1.000
_cell.length_b   1.000
_cell.length_c   1.000
_cell.angle_alpha   90.00
_cell.angle_beta   90.00
_cell.angle_gamma   90.00
#
_symmetry.space_group_name_H-M   'P 1'
#
loop_
_entity.id
_entity.type
_entity.pdbx_description
1 polymer ?
#
loop_
_entity_poly.entity_id
_entity_poly.type
_entity_poly.pdbx_seq_one_letter_code
_entity_poly.pdbx_strand_id
1 'polypeptide(L)'
;MNSLVKMSFRFIKVTLCFALAYVLCFLICTVIYIFIKSTFGTSHNMNIDLFWIGLGIVQSLVFIVVYGWYIGKPLVYVIKWIGNIATGEFQAPLSELELPERKKNQRNNYKPPYQLYKEVFEQMNILSAQLRSNEEERMEIEKRKQQWVAGVSHDLKTPLSYIEGYAAMLTTQEYDWSDEEKRSFSMAISEKVTEMKQLIQDLNASMQLKEGALPIQLKKEDIVEFLRNTVIDIANHPSAEQYEFSFMALEAVCTMPFDSKLLGRALKNFLMNAIIHNPSGTHISMDVNKESDKLHISIEDDGKGMNPTECIQVSHSKEHGISIAKSFIEAHNGTLHILPGSKKGTRVEITLPLNM
;
A
#
# COMPACT_ATOMS: atom_id res chain seq x y z
N MET A 1 5.23 28.27 20.64
CA MET A 1 6.63 28.29 21.16
C MET A 1 7.31 27.04 20.63
N ASN A 2 8.36 27.19 19.78
CA ASN A 2 9.05 26.10 19.09
C ASN A 2 9.52 25.02 20.06
N SER A 3 9.45 23.74 19.66
CA SER A 3 9.90 22.59 20.46
C SER A 3 11.36 22.73 20.93
N LEU A 4 12.21 23.30 20.08
CA LEU A 4 13.62 23.62 20.38
C LEU A 4 13.76 24.63 21.54
N VAL A 5 12.91 25.65 21.59
CA VAL A 5 12.94 26.66 22.68
C VAL A 5 12.55 26.03 24.01
N LYS A 6 11.56 25.13 24.04
CA LYS A 6 11.15 24.39 25.24
C LYS A 6 12.28 23.48 25.75
N MET A 7 12.96 22.79 24.83
CA MET A 7 14.10 21.92 25.16
C MET A 7 15.27 22.76 25.72
N SER A 8 15.64 23.87 25.08
CA SER A 8 16.69 24.76 25.56
C SER A 8 16.39 25.32 26.95
N PHE A 9 15.15 25.69 27.23
CA PHE A 9 14.76 26.16 28.57
C PHE A 9 14.92 25.06 29.63
N ARG A 10 14.62 23.81 29.34
CA ARG A 10 14.82 22.69 30.26
C ARG A 10 16.31 22.42 30.50
N PHE A 11 17.12 22.46 29.44
CA PHE A 11 18.58 22.32 29.57
C PHE A 11 19.15 23.41 30.49
N ILE A 12 18.83 24.67 30.25
CA ILE A 12 19.26 25.82 31.08
C ILE A 12 18.81 25.61 32.54
N LYS A 13 17.54 25.23 32.76
CA LYS A 13 17.02 24.99 34.12
C LYS A 13 17.78 23.88 34.84
N VAL A 14 18.03 22.74 34.17
CA VAL A 14 18.74 21.61 34.75
C VAL A 14 20.20 22.00 35.03
N THR A 15 20.89 22.62 34.09
CA THR A 15 22.28 23.10 34.27
C THR A 15 22.35 24.07 35.42
N LEU A 16 21.42 25.01 35.52
CA LEU A 16 21.39 25.97 36.65
C LEU A 16 21.13 25.29 37.98
N CYS A 17 20.24 24.30 38.06
CA CYS A 17 20.00 23.52 39.27
C CYS A 17 21.28 22.75 39.70
N PHE A 18 21.99 22.13 38.77
CA PHE A 18 23.25 21.44 39.05
C PHE A 18 24.34 22.43 39.52
N ALA A 19 24.48 23.59 38.84
CA ALA A 19 25.43 24.63 39.23
C ALA A 19 25.14 25.16 40.66
N LEU A 20 23.87 25.42 40.98
CA LEU A 20 23.45 25.85 42.30
C LEU A 20 23.76 24.78 43.37
N ALA A 21 23.49 23.50 43.08
CA ALA A 21 23.82 22.39 43.99
C ALA A 21 25.32 22.27 44.24
N TYR A 22 26.14 22.44 43.18
CA TYR A 22 27.58 22.45 43.28
C TYR A 22 28.09 23.59 44.17
N VAL A 23 27.64 24.84 43.93
CA VAL A 23 28.01 26.02 44.70
C VAL A 23 27.60 25.86 46.16
N LEU A 24 26.38 25.36 46.42
CA LEU A 24 25.87 25.13 47.78
C LEU A 24 26.75 24.10 48.52
N CYS A 25 27.09 22.98 47.88
CA CYS A 25 27.94 21.95 48.45
C CYS A 25 29.36 22.50 48.71
N PHE A 26 29.91 23.30 47.82
CA PHE A 26 31.22 23.95 47.98
C PHE A 26 31.20 24.95 49.14
N LEU A 27 30.14 25.77 49.26
CA LEU A 27 29.98 26.71 50.40
C LEU A 27 29.87 25.97 51.74
N ILE A 28 29.14 24.88 51.82
CA ILE A 28 29.05 24.05 53.03
C ILE A 28 30.43 23.52 53.39
N CYS A 29 31.18 22.98 52.43
CA CYS A 29 32.54 22.49 52.69
C CYS A 29 33.47 23.61 53.15
N THR A 30 33.40 24.81 52.58
CA THR A 30 34.22 25.97 52.99
C THR A 30 33.86 26.46 54.40
N VAL A 31 32.58 26.50 54.75
CA VAL A 31 32.11 26.88 56.11
C VAL A 31 32.64 25.86 57.14
N ILE A 32 32.54 24.57 56.85
CA ILE A 32 33.07 23.51 57.73
C ILE A 32 34.61 23.65 57.88
N TYR A 33 35.34 23.95 56.82
CA TYR A 33 36.77 24.19 56.87
C TYR A 33 37.10 25.38 57.78
N ILE A 34 36.43 26.51 57.61
CA ILE A 34 36.63 27.74 58.43
C ILE A 34 36.33 27.43 59.92
N PHE A 35 35.24 26.72 60.20
CA PHE A 35 34.86 26.35 61.55
C PHE A 35 35.89 25.46 62.24
N ILE A 36 36.41 24.43 61.54
CA ILE A 36 37.44 23.55 62.04
C ILE A 36 38.75 24.33 62.31
N LYS A 37 39.14 25.21 61.38
CA LYS A 37 40.34 26.04 61.51
C LYS A 37 40.20 27.06 62.66
N SER A 38 39.03 27.61 62.91
CA SER A 38 38.78 28.53 64.08
C SER A 38 38.74 27.82 65.42
N THR A 39 38.23 26.60 65.49
CA THR A 39 37.98 25.89 66.77
C THR A 39 39.24 25.22 67.24
N PHE A 40 40.07 24.66 66.34
CA PHE A 40 41.25 23.87 66.70
C PHE A 40 42.59 24.66 66.65
N GLY A 41 42.57 25.96 66.42
CA GLY A 41 43.67 26.91 66.58
C GLY A 41 44.94 26.46 65.86
N THR A 42 44.90 25.93 64.70
CA THR A 42 46.05 25.36 64.00
C THR A 42 46.91 26.45 63.42
N SER A 43 48.04 26.70 64.09
CA SER A 43 49.17 27.36 63.51
C SER A 43 49.61 26.58 62.25
N HIS A 44 49.40 27.15 61.08
CA HIS A 44 49.95 26.81 59.76
C HIS A 44 50.24 25.33 59.49
N ASN A 45 49.21 24.47 59.56
CA ASN A 45 49.38 23.05 59.23
C ASN A 45 49.12 22.88 57.71
N MET A 46 50.14 22.96 56.89
CA MET A 46 50.15 22.80 55.44
C MET A 46 49.39 21.53 54.95
N ASN A 47 49.40 20.49 55.81
CA ASN A 47 48.69 19.23 55.54
C ASN A 47 47.17 19.37 55.55
N ILE A 48 46.61 20.26 56.39
CA ILE A 48 45.13 20.49 56.47
C ILE A 48 44.67 21.29 55.24
N ASP A 49 45.38 22.32 54.81
CA ASP A 49 45.04 23.13 53.64
C ASP A 49 45.13 22.26 52.37
N LEU A 50 46.14 21.38 52.24
CA LEU A 50 46.26 20.44 51.11
C LEU A 50 45.13 19.41 51.07
N PHE A 51 44.68 18.91 52.23
CA PHE A 51 43.55 18.01 52.34
C PHE A 51 42.26 18.66 51.82
N TRP A 52 41.95 19.92 52.16
CA TRP A 52 40.77 20.62 51.70
C TRP A 52 40.82 20.96 50.21
N ILE A 53 41.97 21.28 49.65
CA ILE A 53 42.17 21.44 48.21
C ILE A 53 41.88 20.10 47.52
N GLY A 54 42.42 19.01 48.01
CA GLY A 54 42.15 17.66 47.47
C GLY A 54 40.66 17.30 47.50
N LEU A 55 39.97 17.61 48.60
CA LEU A 55 38.53 17.39 48.74
C LEU A 55 37.73 18.20 47.70
N GLY A 56 38.10 19.46 47.46
CA GLY A 56 37.47 20.30 46.41
C GLY A 56 37.69 19.73 45.01
N ILE A 57 38.86 19.19 44.71
CA ILE A 57 39.12 18.53 43.42
C ILE A 57 38.26 17.29 43.28
N VAL A 58 38.20 16.42 44.29
CA VAL A 58 37.35 15.21 44.27
C VAL A 58 35.87 15.58 44.09
N GLN A 59 35.37 16.59 44.81
CA GLN A 59 33.99 17.09 44.66
C GLN A 59 33.71 17.54 43.22
N SER A 60 34.64 18.29 42.61
CA SER A 60 34.52 18.75 41.24
C SER A 60 34.48 17.59 40.25
N LEU A 61 35.33 16.60 40.41
CA LEU A 61 35.36 15.39 39.57
C LEU A 61 34.04 14.58 39.68
N VAL A 62 33.57 14.36 40.91
CA VAL A 62 32.27 13.66 41.14
C VAL A 62 31.12 14.42 40.44
N PHE A 63 31.10 15.74 40.57
CA PHE A 63 30.09 16.57 39.95
C PHE A 63 30.11 16.45 38.41
N ILE A 64 31.29 16.51 37.79
CA ILE A 64 31.45 16.36 36.33
C ILE A 64 30.94 14.99 35.86
N VAL A 65 31.28 13.92 36.58
CA VAL A 65 30.86 12.56 36.25
C VAL A 65 29.34 12.41 36.37
N VAL A 66 28.74 12.89 37.47
CA VAL A 66 27.30 12.80 37.70
C VAL A 66 26.50 13.63 36.64
N TYR A 67 26.97 14.84 36.37
CA TYR A 67 26.34 15.70 35.34
C TYR A 67 26.47 15.12 33.93
N GLY A 68 27.69 14.64 33.59
CA GLY A 68 27.95 13.99 32.32
C GLY A 68 27.10 12.73 32.11
N TRP A 69 26.96 11.90 33.16
CA TRP A 69 26.08 10.73 33.14
C TRP A 69 24.59 11.10 32.97
N TYR A 70 24.14 12.15 33.67
CA TYR A 70 22.77 12.62 33.63
C TYR A 70 22.35 13.10 32.19
N ILE A 71 23.27 13.79 31.50
CA ILE A 71 23.02 14.24 30.11
C ILE A 71 23.30 13.11 29.11
N GLY A 72 24.35 12.31 29.33
CA GLY A 72 24.81 11.30 28.37
C GLY A 72 23.89 10.10 28.25
N LYS A 73 23.31 9.63 29.37
CA LYS A 73 22.46 8.43 29.36
C LYS A 73 21.29 8.50 28.37
N PRO A 74 20.47 9.57 28.28
CA PRO A 74 19.43 9.68 27.29
C PRO A 74 19.96 9.78 25.85
N LEU A 75 21.13 10.38 25.65
CA LEU A 75 21.74 10.51 24.33
C LEU A 75 22.16 9.14 23.76
N VAL A 76 22.78 8.29 24.59
CA VAL A 76 23.13 6.91 24.23
C VAL A 76 21.89 6.13 23.84
N TYR A 77 20.76 6.36 24.52
CA TYR A 77 19.49 5.74 24.18
C TYR A 77 18.98 6.17 22.78
N VAL A 78 19.05 7.47 22.45
CA VAL A 78 18.71 7.98 21.12
C VAL A 78 19.59 7.34 20.05
N ILE A 79 20.90 7.25 20.29
CA ILE A 79 21.85 6.63 19.36
C ILE A 79 21.51 5.16 19.12
N LYS A 80 21.22 4.39 20.17
CA LYS A 80 20.78 2.99 20.04
C LYS A 80 19.48 2.89 19.23
N TRP A 81 18.52 3.78 19.46
CA TRP A 81 17.26 3.77 18.73
C TRP A 81 17.45 4.07 17.23
N ILE A 82 18.30 5.05 16.91
CA ILE A 82 18.67 5.33 15.51
C ILE A 82 19.34 4.11 14.88
N GLY A 83 20.22 3.41 15.62
CA GLY A 83 20.83 2.16 15.18
C GLY A 83 19.81 1.08 14.87
N ASN A 84 18.80 0.89 15.73
CA ASN A 84 17.72 -0.08 15.50
C ASN A 84 16.87 0.28 14.26
N ILE A 85 16.55 1.57 14.08
CA ILE A 85 15.85 2.04 12.88
C ILE A 85 16.67 1.72 11.62
N ALA A 86 17.98 1.90 11.65
CA ALA A 86 18.87 1.60 10.52
C ALA A 86 18.92 0.10 10.18
N THR A 87 18.64 -0.79 11.13
CA THR A 87 18.55 -2.25 10.93
C THR A 87 17.14 -2.74 10.62
N GLY A 88 16.16 -1.82 10.49
CA GLY A 88 14.76 -2.15 10.19
C GLY A 88 13.89 -2.44 11.41
N GLU A 89 14.41 -2.23 12.62
CA GLU A 89 13.64 -2.33 13.85
C GLU A 89 13.07 -0.96 14.23
N PHE A 90 11.85 -0.67 13.80
CA PHE A 90 11.20 0.64 14.02
C PHE A 90 10.63 0.83 15.44
N GLN A 91 10.85 -0.11 16.36
CA GLN A 91 10.38 0.01 17.73
C GLN A 91 11.43 0.67 18.63
N ALA A 92 10.95 1.46 19.59
CA ALA A 92 11.82 1.99 20.62
C ALA A 92 12.46 0.83 21.43
N PRO A 93 13.77 0.88 21.76
CA PRO A 93 14.41 -0.16 22.55
C PRO A 93 13.82 -0.21 23.96
N LEU A 94 12.93 -1.17 24.20
CA LEU A 94 12.11 -1.28 25.42
C LEU A 94 12.90 -1.70 26.68
N SER A 95 14.14 -2.18 26.55
CA SER A 95 14.86 -2.86 27.63
C SER A 95 15.50 -1.95 28.68
N GLU A 96 15.55 -0.64 28.51
CA GLU A 96 16.22 0.28 29.47
C GLU A 96 15.34 1.43 29.97
N LEU A 97 14.17 1.61 29.42
CA LEU A 97 13.18 2.55 29.93
C LEU A 97 12.20 1.79 30.83
N GLU A 98 12.38 1.89 32.14
CA GLU A 98 11.25 1.79 33.05
C GLU A 98 10.31 2.99 32.77
N LEU A 99 9.65 2.93 31.63
CA LEU A 99 8.47 3.76 31.40
C LEU A 99 7.44 3.32 32.44
N PRO A 100 6.89 4.19 33.26
CA PRO A 100 5.77 3.82 34.11
C PRO A 100 4.69 3.28 33.18
N GLU A 101 4.09 2.12 33.56
CA GLU A 101 2.98 1.49 32.85
C GLU A 101 2.05 2.56 32.30
N ARG A 102 1.74 2.50 31.02
CA ARG A 102 0.79 3.35 30.33
C ARG A 102 -0.58 3.20 30.99
N LYS A 103 -0.82 3.89 32.09
CA LYS A 103 -2.20 4.20 32.49
C LYS A 103 -2.76 5.11 31.41
N LYS A 104 -3.80 4.65 30.76
CA LYS A 104 -4.45 5.15 29.53
C LYS A 104 -4.87 6.63 29.53
N ASN A 105 -4.51 7.42 30.56
CA ASN A 105 -4.94 8.81 30.76
C ASN A 105 -3.87 9.77 31.31
N GLN A 106 -2.59 9.44 31.32
CA GLN A 106 -1.56 10.39 31.74
C GLN A 106 -0.64 10.74 30.57
N ARG A 107 -0.54 12.07 30.26
CA ARG A 107 0.47 12.69 29.40
C ARG A 107 1.83 12.06 29.64
N ASN A 108 2.55 11.74 28.56
CA ASN A 108 3.92 11.21 28.55
C ASN A 108 4.84 11.91 29.57
N ASN A 109 4.88 11.41 30.79
CA ASN A 109 5.78 11.91 31.83
C ASN A 109 7.01 11.01 31.88
N TYR A 110 8.04 11.41 31.14
CA TYR A 110 9.34 10.73 31.22
C TYR A 110 9.97 11.04 32.58
N LYS A 111 10.54 10.02 33.25
CA LYS A 111 11.34 10.23 34.47
C LYS A 111 12.65 10.98 34.15
N PRO A 112 13.20 11.78 35.08
CA PRO A 112 14.57 12.30 34.95
C PRO A 112 15.56 11.13 34.79
N PRO A 113 16.58 11.22 33.91
CA PRO A 113 16.98 12.35 33.07
C PRO A 113 16.28 12.46 31.70
N TYR A 114 15.43 11.49 31.32
CA TYR A 114 14.80 11.37 29.98
C TYR A 114 13.84 12.52 29.66
N GLN A 115 13.27 13.16 30.70
CA GLN A 115 12.38 14.31 30.51
C GLN A 115 13.06 15.50 29.78
N LEU A 116 14.39 15.57 29.86
CA LEU A 116 15.18 16.60 29.17
C LEU A 116 15.07 16.49 27.65
N TYR A 117 14.98 15.26 27.14
CA TYR A 117 14.95 14.92 25.71
C TYR A 117 13.54 14.55 25.20
N LYS A 118 12.49 14.94 25.96
CA LYS A 118 11.11 14.57 25.64
C LYS A 118 10.73 14.86 24.19
N GLU A 119 11.05 16.05 23.70
CA GLU A 119 10.72 16.48 22.34
C GLU A 119 11.45 15.62 21.30
N VAL A 120 12.69 15.22 21.57
CA VAL A 120 13.46 14.33 20.69
C VAL A 120 12.79 12.96 20.62
N PHE A 121 12.37 12.40 21.75
CA PHE A 121 11.68 11.11 21.79
C PHE A 121 10.33 11.16 21.09
N GLU A 122 9.57 12.26 21.23
CA GLU A 122 8.31 12.46 20.52
C GLU A 122 8.52 12.50 19.00
N GLN A 123 9.55 13.21 18.51
CA GLN A 123 9.88 13.25 17.09
C GLN A 123 10.39 11.90 16.57
N MET A 124 11.20 11.19 17.36
CA MET A 124 11.66 9.85 17.01
C MET A 124 10.51 8.84 16.92
N ASN A 125 9.51 8.92 17.83
CA ASN A 125 8.32 8.09 17.75
C ASN A 125 7.51 8.36 16.47
N ILE A 126 7.34 9.63 16.09
CA ILE A 126 6.63 10.01 14.85
C ILE A 126 7.39 9.47 13.63
N LEU A 127 8.71 9.69 13.59
CA LEU A 127 9.55 9.23 12.50
C LEU A 127 9.53 7.70 12.37
N SER A 128 9.66 6.98 13.50
CA SER A 128 9.60 5.51 13.51
C SER A 128 8.24 5.00 13.02
N ALA A 129 7.14 5.64 13.40
CA ALA A 129 5.80 5.28 12.95
C ALA A 129 5.63 5.51 11.44
N GLN A 130 6.14 6.63 10.91
CA GLN A 130 6.12 6.92 9.47
C GLN A 130 6.96 5.94 8.67
N LEU A 131 8.19 5.65 9.12
CA LEU A 131 9.06 4.69 8.44
C LEU A 131 8.45 3.29 8.42
N ARG A 132 7.85 2.86 9.53
CA ARG A 132 7.14 1.59 9.61
C ARG A 132 5.97 1.53 8.63
N SER A 133 5.13 2.57 8.60
CA SER A 133 4.00 2.65 7.66
C SER A 133 4.45 2.60 6.21
N ASN A 134 5.51 3.33 5.86
CA ASN A 134 6.08 3.32 4.50
C ASN A 134 6.63 1.94 4.11
N GLU A 135 7.27 1.23 5.05
CA GLU A 135 7.80 -0.11 4.78
C GLU A 135 6.68 -1.15 4.65
N GLU A 136 5.63 -1.06 5.47
CA GLU A 136 4.43 -1.89 5.36
C GLU A 136 3.74 -1.67 3.99
N GLU A 137 3.59 -0.41 3.55
CA GLU A 137 3.04 -0.06 2.24
C GLU A 137 3.91 -0.58 1.09
N ARG A 138 5.23 -0.43 1.20
CA ARG A 138 6.19 -0.94 0.21
C ARG A 138 6.12 -2.46 0.09
N MET A 139 6.04 -3.18 1.21
CA MET A 139 5.88 -4.64 1.21
C MET A 139 4.55 -5.07 0.57
N GLU A 140 3.46 -4.35 0.83
CA GLU A 140 2.19 -4.60 0.15
C GLU A 140 2.27 -4.40 -1.37
N ILE A 141 2.90 -3.32 -1.82
CA ILE A 141 3.09 -3.03 -3.25
C ILE A 141 3.91 -4.17 -3.90
N GLU A 142 5.02 -4.57 -3.27
CA GLU A 142 5.86 -5.65 -3.80
C GLU A 142 5.12 -6.99 -3.84
N LYS A 143 4.35 -7.31 -2.79
CA LYS A 143 3.50 -8.51 -2.76
C LYS A 143 2.44 -8.48 -3.87
N ARG A 144 1.81 -7.33 -4.11
CA ARG A 144 0.84 -7.14 -5.21
C ARG A 144 1.50 -7.33 -6.56
N LYS A 145 2.72 -6.81 -6.74
CA LYS A 145 3.50 -6.98 -7.97
C LYS A 145 3.84 -8.45 -8.24
N GLN A 146 4.34 -9.17 -7.23
CA GLN A 146 4.67 -10.60 -7.36
C GLN A 146 3.45 -11.44 -7.72
N GLN A 147 2.33 -11.21 -7.03
CA GLN A 147 1.08 -11.91 -7.33
C GLN A 147 0.58 -11.59 -8.74
N TRP A 148 0.73 -10.34 -9.19
CA TRP A 148 0.37 -9.92 -10.54
C TRP A 148 1.23 -10.64 -11.60
N VAL A 149 2.55 -10.71 -11.42
CA VAL A 149 3.46 -11.46 -12.33
C VAL A 149 3.11 -12.95 -12.37
N ALA A 150 2.83 -13.55 -11.22
CA ALA A 150 2.46 -14.96 -11.14
C ALA A 150 1.18 -15.27 -11.92
N GLY A 151 0.19 -14.41 -11.80
CA GLY A 151 -1.04 -14.60 -12.51
C GLY A 151 -0.91 -14.36 -14.03
N VAL A 152 -0.17 -13.31 -14.51
CA VAL A 152 0.17 -13.14 -15.94
C VAL A 152 0.80 -14.40 -16.50
N SER A 153 1.76 -14.95 -15.76
CA SER A 153 2.44 -16.18 -16.15
C SER A 153 1.48 -17.35 -16.30
N HIS A 154 0.51 -17.48 -15.39
CA HIS A 154 -0.51 -18.52 -15.45
C HIS A 154 -1.40 -18.37 -16.70
N ASP A 155 -1.90 -17.14 -16.96
CA ASP A 155 -2.82 -16.89 -18.07
C ASP A 155 -2.14 -16.98 -19.44
N LEU A 156 -0.83 -16.75 -19.52
CA LEU A 156 -0.05 -17.02 -20.74
C LEU A 156 0.28 -18.52 -20.89
N LYS A 157 0.46 -19.25 -19.79
CA LYS A 157 0.79 -20.68 -19.84
C LYS A 157 -0.37 -21.51 -20.39
N THR A 158 -1.60 -21.16 -20.07
CA THR A 158 -2.80 -21.90 -20.50
C THR A 158 -2.90 -21.99 -22.04
N PRO A 159 -2.99 -20.88 -22.80
CA PRO A 159 -3.03 -20.94 -24.26
C PRO A 159 -1.77 -21.53 -24.87
N LEU A 160 -0.59 -21.33 -24.25
CA LEU A 160 0.66 -21.92 -24.71
C LEU A 160 0.60 -23.46 -24.64
N SER A 161 0.08 -24.03 -23.55
CA SER A 161 -0.05 -25.50 -23.42
C SER A 161 -1.01 -26.10 -24.48
N TYR A 162 -2.05 -25.36 -24.87
CA TYR A 162 -2.90 -25.80 -25.98
C TYR A 162 -2.16 -25.76 -27.31
N ILE A 163 -1.37 -24.72 -27.59
CA ILE A 163 -0.54 -24.61 -28.78
C ILE A 163 0.46 -25.78 -28.83
N GLU A 164 1.17 -26.05 -27.73
CA GLU A 164 2.12 -27.16 -27.63
C GLU A 164 1.42 -28.51 -27.86
N GLY A 165 0.24 -28.73 -27.29
CA GLY A 165 -0.55 -29.95 -27.47
C GLY A 165 -0.93 -30.18 -28.93
N TYR A 166 -1.55 -29.17 -29.58
CA TYR A 166 -1.92 -29.29 -30.98
C TYR A 166 -0.70 -29.43 -31.95
N ALA A 167 0.38 -28.71 -31.64
CA ALA A 167 1.63 -28.86 -32.42
C ALA A 167 2.22 -30.26 -32.26
N ALA A 168 2.19 -30.86 -31.06
CA ALA A 168 2.61 -32.22 -30.83
C ALA A 168 1.76 -33.23 -31.62
N MET A 169 0.43 -33.03 -31.66
CA MET A 169 -0.49 -33.84 -32.48
C MET A 169 -0.13 -33.76 -33.95
N LEU A 170 0.15 -32.56 -34.48
CA LEU A 170 0.54 -32.39 -35.88
C LEU A 170 1.89 -33.02 -36.26
N THR A 171 2.79 -33.21 -35.29
CA THR A 171 4.12 -33.76 -35.51
C THR A 171 4.25 -35.27 -35.18
N THR A 172 3.21 -35.89 -34.59
CA THR A 172 3.23 -37.31 -34.26
C THR A 172 3.22 -38.17 -35.52
N GLN A 173 4.03 -39.22 -35.54
CA GLN A 173 4.08 -40.22 -36.62
C GLN A 173 3.29 -41.47 -36.28
N GLU A 174 2.77 -41.59 -35.05
CA GLU A 174 2.05 -42.80 -34.60
C GLU A 174 0.61 -42.85 -35.10
N TYR A 175 0.06 -41.71 -35.54
CA TYR A 175 -1.31 -41.61 -36.04
C TYR A 175 -1.35 -40.73 -37.30
N ASP A 176 -2.02 -41.19 -38.34
CA ASP A 176 -2.20 -40.43 -39.57
C ASP A 176 -3.51 -39.63 -39.53
N TRP A 177 -3.38 -38.38 -39.13
CA TRP A 177 -4.46 -37.42 -39.06
C TRP A 177 -4.98 -37.09 -40.46
N SER A 178 -6.29 -36.99 -40.62
CA SER A 178 -6.92 -36.50 -41.87
C SER A 178 -6.53 -35.04 -42.12
N ASP A 179 -6.63 -34.59 -43.36
CA ASP A 179 -6.36 -33.17 -43.70
C ASP A 179 -7.31 -32.22 -43.03
N GLU A 180 -8.53 -32.64 -42.73
CA GLU A 180 -9.54 -31.86 -41.98
C GLU A 180 -9.13 -31.70 -40.53
N GLU A 181 -8.64 -32.75 -39.85
CA GLU A 181 -8.12 -32.71 -38.50
C GLU A 181 -6.86 -31.84 -38.40
N LYS A 182 -5.90 -32.00 -39.33
CA LYS A 182 -4.70 -31.15 -39.42
C LYS A 182 -5.05 -29.67 -39.56
N ARG A 183 -6.06 -29.36 -40.38
CA ARG A 183 -6.56 -28.02 -40.57
C ARG A 183 -7.22 -27.48 -39.32
N SER A 184 -8.02 -28.29 -38.63
CA SER A 184 -8.65 -27.94 -37.36
C SER A 184 -7.63 -27.58 -36.28
N PHE A 185 -6.57 -28.41 -36.10
CA PHE A 185 -5.48 -28.15 -35.16
C PHE A 185 -4.72 -26.87 -35.51
N SER A 186 -4.44 -26.63 -36.80
CA SER A 186 -3.78 -25.38 -37.22
C SER A 186 -4.63 -24.14 -36.98
N MET A 187 -5.94 -24.24 -37.16
CA MET A 187 -6.86 -23.16 -36.82
C MET A 187 -6.92 -22.88 -35.31
N ALA A 188 -6.98 -23.94 -34.51
CA ALA A 188 -6.96 -23.82 -33.02
C ALA A 188 -5.66 -23.17 -32.52
N ILE A 189 -4.51 -23.52 -33.09
CA ILE A 189 -3.21 -22.87 -32.80
C ILE A 189 -3.28 -21.38 -33.14
N SER A 190 -3.78 -21.00 -34.32
CA SER A 190 -3.86 -19.61 -34.78
C SER A 190 -4.79 -18.78 -33.87
N GLU A 191 -5.90 -19.36 -33.42
CA GLU A 191 -6.83 -18.73 -32.46
C GLU A 191 -6.11 -18.47 -31.12
N LYS A 192 -5.43 -19.46 -30.55
CA LYS A 192 -4.71 -19.30 -29.27
C LYS A 192 -3.54 -18.32 -29.35
N VAL A 193 -2.85 -18.25 -30.49
CA VAL A 193 -1.83 -17.20 -30.72
C VAL A 193 -2.44 -15.81 -30.75
N THR A 194 -3.63 -15.66 -31.33
CA THR A 194 -4.34 -14.38 -31.37
C THR A 194 -4.80 -13.97 -29.97
N GLU A 195 -5.32 -14.91 -29.18
CA GLU A 195 -5.68 -14.71 -27.76
C GLU A 195 -4.46 -14.23 -26.95
N MET A 196 -3.31 -14.89 -27.08
CA MET A 196 -2.07 -14.48 -26.38
C MET A 196 -1.62 -13.07 -26.80
N LYS A 197 -1.65 -12.75 -28.09
CA LYS A 197 -1.33 -11.37 -28.54
C LYS A 197 -2.24 -10.33 -27.91
N GLN A 198 -3.53 -10.62 -27.79
CA GLN A 198 -4.49 -9.72 -27.18
C GLN A 198 -4.17 -9.53 -25.67
N LEU A 199 -3.91 -10.62 -24.93
CA LEU A 199 -3.52 -10.56 -23.52
C LEU A 199 -2.27 -9.70 -23.30
N ILE A 200 -1.23 -9.87 -24.14
CA ILE A 200 0.01 -9.07 -24.06
C ILE A 200 -0.29 -7.58 -24.34
N GLN A 201 -1.12 -7.27 -25.33
CA GLN A 201 -1.47 -5.89 -25.63
C GLN A 201 -2.26 -5.23 -24.50
N ASP A 202 -3.21 -5.95 -23.90
CA ASP A 202 -4.02 -5.46 -22.78
C ASP A 202 -3.18 -5.24 -21.53
N LEU A 203 -2.23 -6.15 -21.28
CA LEU A 203 -1.25 -6.03 -20.21
C LEU A 203 -0.39 -4.75 -20.36
N ASN A 204 0.19 -4.56 -21.55
CA ASN A 204 1.01 -3.39 -21.84
C ASN A 204 0.19 -2.09 -21.70
N ALA A 205 -1.05 -2.06 -22.20
CA ALA A 205 -1.92 -0.91 -22.07
C ALA A 205 -2.25 -0.59 -20.59
N SER A 206 -2.55 -1.63 -19.78
CA SER A 206 -2.82 -1.46 -18.35
C SER A 206 -1.60 -0.94 -17.57
N MET A 207 -0.40 -1.43 -17.90
CA MET A 207 0.85 -0.94 -17.28
C MET A 207 1.10 0.53 -17.62
N GLN A 208 0.99 0.89 -18.89
CA GLN A 208 1.20 2.26 -19.37
C GLN A 208 0.19 3.25 -18.78
N LEU A 209 -1.06 2.83 -18.59
CA LEU A 209 -2.07 3.65 -17.91
C LEU A 209 -1.72 3.92 -16.45
N LYS A 210 -1.28 2.90 -15.70
CA LYS A 210 -0.86 3.05 -14.28
C LYS A 210 0.37 3.94 -14.10
N GLU A 211 1.27 3.94 -15.07
CA GLU A 211 2.45 4.81 -15.07
C GLU A 211 2.16 6.22 -15.60
N GLY A 212 0.93 6.51 -16.05
CA GLY A 212 0.57 7.77 -16.70
C GLY A 212 1.24 7.97 -18.08
N ALA A 213 1.83 6.90 -18.63
CA ALA A 213 2.57 6.94 -19.88
C ALA A 213 1.67 6.81 -21.12
N LEU A 214 0.45 6.27 -20.96
CA LEU A 214 -0.51 6.16 -22.05
C LEU A 214 -1.59 7.24 -21.88
N PRO A 215 -1.65 8.27 -22.73
CA PRO A 215 -2.75 9.24 -22.69
C PRO A 215 -4.04 8.56 -23.17
N ILE A 216 -5.09 8.61 -22.35
CA ILE A 216 -6.44 8.22 -22.75
C ILE A 216 -6.92 9.11 -23.91
N GLN A 217 -7.41 8.53 -25.00
CA GLN A 217 -7.87 9.25 -26.17
C GLN A 217 -9.38 9.46 -26.12
N LEU A 218 -9.81 10.44 -25.33
CA LEU A 218 -11.23 10.76 -25.21
C LEU A 218 -11.75 11.40 -26.49
N LYS A 219 -12.81 10.80 -27.05
CA LYS A 219 -13.59 11.34 -28.18
C LYS A 219 -15.05 11.42 -27.79
N LYS A 220 -15.71 12.51 -28.19
CA LYS A 220 -17.15 12.64 -28.00
C LYS A 220 -17.89 11.82 -29.05
N GLU A 221 -18.45 10.73 -28.61
CA GLU A 221 -19.23 9.79 -29.45
C GLU A 221 -20.53 9.39 -28.73
N ASP A 222 -21.49 8.82 -29.45
CA ASP A 222 -22.67 8.26 -28.81
C ASP A 222 -22.36 6.93 -28.15
N ILE A 223 -22.34 6.96 -26.80
CA ILE A 223 -22.00 5.80 -25.98
C ILE A 223 -23.08 4.69 -26.10
N VAL A 224 -24.35 5.03 -26.28
CA VAL A 224 -25.42 4.04 -26.38
C VAL A 224 -25.29 3.23 -27.68
N GLU A 225 -25.02 3.90 -28.80
CA GLU A 225 -24.75 3.24 -30.09
C GLU A 225 -23.48 2.36 -29.98
N PHE A 226 -22.43 2.88 -29.39
CA PHE A 226 -21.17 2.12 -29.16
C PHE A 226 -21.40 0.86 -28.32
N LEU A 227 -22.15 0.94 -27.20
CA LEU A 227 -22.46 -0.20 -26.34
C LEU A 227 -23.31 -1.24 -27.07
N ARG A 228 -24.32 -0.80 -27.81
CA ARG A 228 -25.17 -1.67 -28.65
C ARG A 228 -24.35 -2.43 -29.68
N ASN A 229 -23.49 -1.73 -30.41
CA ASN A 229 -22.62 -2.34 -31.42
C ASN A 229 -21.65 -3.34 -30.78
N THR A 230 -21.13 -3.06 -29.58
CA THR A 230 -20.26 -3.99 -28.82
C THR A 230 -21.02 -5.29 -28.48
N VAL A 231 -22.27 -5.22 -28.02
CA VAL A 231 -23.11 -6.40 -27.77
C VAL A 231 -23.37 -7.19 -29.05
N ILE A 232 -23.68 -6.50 -30.14
CA ILE A 232 -23.92 -7.13 -31.48
C ILE A 232 -22.65 -7.85 -31.96
N ASP A 233 -21.47 -7.22 -31.83
CA ASP A 233 -20.19 -7.82 -32.22
C ASP A 233 -19.93 -9.14 -31.46
N ILE A 234 -20.23 -9.17 -30.15
CA ILE A 234 -20.09 -10.37 -29.34
C ILE A 234 -21.15 -11.41 -29.65
N ALA A 235 -22.41 -11.02 -29.84
CA ALA A 235 -23.50 -11.93 -30.20
C ALA A 235 -23.25 -12.64 -31.55
N ASN A 236 -22.54 -12.01 -32.47
CA ASN A 236 -22.13 -12.59 -33.76
C ASN A 236 -20.85 -13.43 -33.68
N HIS A 237 -20.20 -13.53 -32.48
CA HIS A 237 -19.01 -14.34 -32.33
C HIS A 237 -19.36 -15.84 -32.34
N PRO A 238 -18.58 -16.73 -32.97
CA PRO A 238 -18.83 -18.18 -33.01
C PRO A 238 -19.10 -18.81 -31.66
N SER A 239 -18.38 -18.37 -30.60
CA SER A 239 -18.58 -18.86 -29.24
C SER A 239 -19.88 -18.43 -28.59
N ALA A 240 -20.60 -17.49 -29.18
CA ALA A 240 -21.87 -16.93 -28.65
C ALA A 240 -23.13 -17.56 -29.27
N GLU A 241 -22.97 -18.48 -30.24
CA GLU A 241 -24.07 -19.08 -31.01
C GLU A 241 -25.16 -19.72 -30.14
N GLN A 242 -24.78 -20.21 -28.96
CA GLN A 242 -25.70 -20.90 -28.03
C GLN A 242 -26.15 -20.02 -26.86
N TYR A 243 -25.97 -18.71 -26.94
CA TYR A 243 -26.33 -17.76 -25.88
C TYR A 243 -27.33 -16.74 -26.39
N GLU A 244 -28.19 -16.26 -25.47
CA GLU A 244 -29.18 -15.23 -25.80
C GLU A 244 -28.68 -13.87 -25.29
N PHE A 245 -28.80 -12.84 -26.15
CA PHE A 245 -28.38 -11.49 -25.80
C PHE A 245 -29.54 -10.51 -25.81
N SER A 246 -29.59 -9.62 -24.82
CA SER A 246 -30.51 -8.48 -24.83
C SER A 246 -29.77 -7.18 -24.50
N PHE A 247 -30.24 -6.11 -25.13
CA PHE A 247 -29.71 -4.76 -24.88
C PHE A 247 -30.89 -3.81 -24.64
N MET A 248 -30.85 -3.11 -23.50
CA MET A 248 -31.85 -2.11 -23.13
C MET A 248 -31.15 -0.80 -22.75
N ALA A 249 -31.64 0.30 -23.30
CA ALA A 249 -31.19 1.64 -22.92
C ALA A 249 -32.42 2.53 -22.73
N LEU A 250 -32.48 3.26 -21.61
CA LEU A 250 -33.56 4.20 -21.35
C LEU A 250 -33.47 5.43 -22.27
N GLU A 251 -32.25 5.89 -22.56
CA GLU A 251 -31.99 6.99 -23.50
C GLU A 251 -31.61 6.44 -24.85
N ALA A 252 -32.21 6.98 -25.92
CA ALA A 252 -31.92 6.53 -27.30
C ALA A 252 -30.51 6.97 -27.75
N VAL A 253 -30.03 8.12 -27.29
CA VAL A 253 -28.73 8.74 -27.63
C VAL A 253 -28.15 9.38 -26.40
N CYS A 254 -26.85 9.13 -26.13
CA CYS A 254 -26.10 9.76 -25.04
C CYS A 254 -24.68 10.06 -25.51
N THR A 255 -24.37 11.33 -25.79
CA THR A 255 -23.02 11.74 -26.23
C THR A 255 -22.18 12.11 -25.04
N MET A 256 -21.04 11.45 -24.91
CA MET A 256 -20.04 11.72 -23.86
C MET A 256 -18.62 11.49 -24.38
N PRO A 257 -17.56 12.08 -23.71
CA PRO A 257 -16.18 11.77 -24.06
C PRO A 257 -15.78 10.41 -23.48
N PHE A 258 -15.23 9.51 -24.30
CA PHE A 258 -14.63 8.24 -23.86
C PHE A 258 -13.63 7.71 -24.89
N ASP A 259 -12.79 6.78 -24.47
CA ASP A 259 -11.88 6.04 -25.35
C ASP A 259 -12.53 4.73 -25.76
N SER A 260 -13.05 4.68 -26.99
CA SER A 260 -13.77 3.53 -27.51
C SER A 260 -12.92 2.25 -27.57
N LYS A 261 -11.59 2.36 -27.71
CA LYS A 261 -10.71 1.19 -27.71
C LYS A 261 -10.57 0.58 -26.31
N LEU A 262 -10.29 1.40 -25.31
CA LEU A 262 -10.10 0.92 -23.93
C LEU A 262 -11.42 0.44 -23.32
N LEU A 263 -12.48 1.22 -23.49
CA LEU A 263 -13.81 0.86 -22.99
C LEU A 263 -14.34 -0.41 -23.69
N GLY A 264 -14.17 -0.50 -25.01
CA GLY A 264 -14.56 -1.68 -25.78
C GLY A 264 -13.84 -2.96 -25.33
N ARG A 265 -12.54 -2.87 -24.99
CA ARG A 265 -11.78 -3.99 -24.43
C ARG A 265 -12.34 -4.43 -23.07
N ALA A 266 -12.65 -3.48 -22.18
CA ALA A 266 -13.24 -3.78 -20.89
C ALA A 266 -14.58 -4.50 -21.02
N LEU A 267 -15.47 -3.98 -21.87
CA LEU A 267 -16.80 -4.57 -22.09
C LEU A 267 -16.73 -5.95 -22.75
N LYS A 268 -15.87 -6.11 -23.77
CA LYS A 268 -15.65 -7.42 -24.43
C LYS A 268 -15.14 -8.46 -23.42
N ASN A 269 -14.27 -8.06 -22.49
CA ASN A 269 -13.80 -8.95 -21.45
C ASN A 269 -14.96 -9.46 -20.56
N PHE A 270 -15.84 -8.58 -20.10
CA PHE A 270 -16.98 -8.98 -19.27
C PHE A 270 -17.98 -9.85 -20.03
N LEU A 271 -18.32 -9.48 -21.27
CA LEU A 271 -19.26 -10.26 -22.09
C LEU A 271 -18.69 -11.64 -22.44
N MET A 272 -17.40 -11.75 -22.79
CA MET A 272 -16.74 -13.03 -23.03
C MET A 272 -16.65 -13.89 -21.78
N ASN A 273 -16.40 -13.30 -20.62
CA ASN A 273 -16.44 -14.02 -19.35
C ASN A 273 -17.82 -14.61 -19.07
N ALA A 274 -18.89 -13.88 -19.37
CA ALA A 274 -20.27 -14.38 -19.25
C ALA A 274 -20.54 -15.58 -20.18
N ILE A 275 -19.90 -15.66 -21.35
CA ILE A 275 -19.96 -16.81 -22.26
C ILE A 275 -19.14 -17.98 -21.72
N ILE A 276 -17.85 -17.76 -21.42
CA ILE A 276 -16.89 -18.83 -21.10
C ILE A 276 -17.25 -19.56 -19.78
N HIS A 277 -17.74 -18.82 -18.79
CA HIS A 277 -17.98 -19.36 -17.46
C HIS A 277 -19.38 -19.92 -17.24
N ASN A 278 -20.29 -19.78 -18.20
CA ASN A 278 -21.66 -20.22 -18.10
C ASN A 278 -22.01 -21.33 -19.09
N PRO A 279 -23.01 -22.15 -18.79
CA PRO A 279 -23.51 -23.17 -19.73
C PRO A 279 -24.21 -22.55 -20.93
N SER A 280 -24.28 -23.30 -22.03
CA SER A 280 -25.11 -22.96 -23.17
C SER A 280 -26.56 -22.69 -22.79
N GLY A 281 -27.21 -21.75 -23.45
CA GLY A 281 -28.58 -21.29 -23.15
C GLY A 281 -28.66 -20.19 -22.09
N THR A 282 -27.53 -19.72 -21.57
CA THR A 282 -27.52 -18.56 -20.65
C THR A 282 -27.94 -17.29 -21.39
N HIS A 283 -28.79 -16.49 -20.74
CA HIS A 283 -29.19 -15.18 -21.21
C HIS A 283 -28.26 -14.10 -20.61
N ILE A 284 -27.72 -13.25 -21.48
CA ILE A 284 -26.79 -12.17 -21.12
C ILE A 284 -27.45 -10.84 -21.48
N SER A 285 -27.70 -10.00 -20.51
CA SER A 285 -28.31 -8.67 -20.70
C SER A 285 -27.30 -7.55 -20.46
N MET A 286 -27.45 -6.48 -21.24
CA MET A 286 -26.79 -5.20 -20.97
C MET A 286 -27.84 -4.10 -20.85
N ASP A 287 -27.92 -3.51 -19.68
CA ASP A 287 -28.81 -2.40 -19.37
C ASP A 287 -28.04 -1.11 -19.21
N VAL A 288 -28.51 -0.04 -19.83
CA VAL A 288 -27.87 1.28 -19.81
C VAL A 288 -28.84 2.31 -19.27
N ASN A 289 -28.47 2.98 -18.22
CA ASN A 289 -29.25 4.01 -17.57
C ASN A 289 -28.40 5.26 -17.31
N LYS A 290 -28.96 6.43 -17.62
CA LYS A 290 -28.38 7.73 -17.31
C LYS A 290 -29.02 8.27 -16.05
N GLU A 291 -28.25 8.54 -15.03
CA GLU A 291 -28.74 9.12 -13.79
C GLU A 291 -27.91 10.36 -13.43
N SER A 292 -28.55 11.53 -13.52
CA SER A 292 -27.89 12.84 -13.29
C SER A 292 -26.64 13.01 -14.17
N ASP A 293 -25.45 13.04 -13.56
CA ASP A 293 -24.14 13.23 -14.22
C ASP A 293 -23.37 11.92 -14.45
N LYS A 294 -24.03 10.77 -14.31
CA LYS A 294 -23.40 9.46 -14.42
C LYS A 294 -24.15 8.57 -15.39
N LEU A 295 -23.40 7.75 -16.10
CA LEU A 295 -23.92 6.64 -16.90
C LEU A 295 -23.68 5.34 -16.13
N HIS A 296 -24.74 4.58 -15.92
CA HIS A 296 -24.73 3.25 -15.32
C HIS A 296 -24.90 2.21 -16.42
N ILE A 297 -23.96 1.27 -16.48
CA ILE A 297 -24.00 0.13 -17.40
C ILE A 297 -24.03 -1.12 -16.52
N SER A 298 -25.03 -1.95 -16.67
CA SER A 298 -25.17 -3.24 -15.98
C SER A 298 -25.08 -4.35 -17.01
N ILE A 299 -24.15 -5.28 -16.83
CA ILE A 299 -24.07 -6.52 -17.61
C ILE A 299 -24.44 -7.65 -16.65
N GLU A 300 -25.52 -8.38 -16.95
CA GLU A 300 -26.02 -9.46 -16.08
C GLU A 300 -26.20 -10.74 -16.88
N ASP A 301 -25.73 -11.87 -16.35
CA ASP A 301 -26.00 -13.21 -16.83
C ASP A 301 -26.92 -13.95 -15.85
N ASP A 302 -27.72 -14.89 -16.33
CA ASP A 302 -28.58 -15.78 -15.54
C ASP A 302 -27.97 -17.18 -15.36
N GLY A 303 -26.65 -17.28 -15.51
CA GLY A 303 -25.89 -18.52 -15.50
C GLY A 303 -25.67 -19.12 -14.09
N LYS A 304 -24.48 -19.72 -13.88
CA LYS A 304 -24.15 -20.39 -12.61
C LYS A 304 -24.11 -19.44 -11.42
N GLY A 305 -23.65 -18.22 -11.68
CA GLY A 305 -23.47 -17.18 -10.67
C GLY A 305 -22.28 -17.42 -9.74
N MET A 306 -22.02 -16.40 -8.93
CA MET A 306 -21.02 -16.39 -7.87
C MET A 306 -21.70 -16.06 -6.54
N ASN A 307 -21.21 -16.65 -5.44
CA ASN A 307 -21.70 -16.24 -4.12
C ASN A 307 -21.09 -14.86 -3.73
N PRO A 308 -21.66 -14.12 -2.75
CA PRO A 308 -21.16 -12.79 -2.37
C PRO A 308 -19.69 -12.77 -1.99
N THR A 309 -19.18 -13.84 -1.35
CA THR A 309 -17.76 -13.95 -0.96
C THR A 309 -16.85 -14.10 -2.18
N GLU A 310 -17.28 -14.87 -3.18
CA GLU A 310 -16.60 -15.02 -4.46
C GLU A 310 -16.60 -13.72 -5.24
N CYS A 311 -17.72 -12.99 -5.32
CA CYS A 311 -17.79 -11.68 -5.97
C CYS A 311 -16.80 -10.68 -5.36
N ILE A 312 -16.65 -10.65 -4.03
CA ILE A 312 -15.66 -9.82 -3.34
C ILE A 312 -14.25 -10.31 -3.69
N GLN A 313 -14.00 -11.60 -3.69
CA GLN A 313 -12.71 -12.16 -4.05
C GLN A 313 -12.36 -11.86 -5.51
N VAL A 314 -13.28 -12.00 -6.45
CA VAL A 314 -13.09 -11.71 -7.88
C VAL A 314 -12.93 -10.22 -8.14
N SER A 315 -13.69 -9.34 -7.49
CA SER A 315 -13.49 -7.88 -7.59
C SER A 315 -12.15 -7.40 -7.01
N HIS A 316 -11.58 -8.17 -6.09
CA HIS A 316 -10.23 -8.00 -5.54
C HIS A 316 -9.24 -9.01 -6.11
N SER A 317 -9.69 -10.02 -6.85
CA SER A 317 -8.83 -11.03 -7.45
C SER A 317 -8.03 -10.42 -8.59
N LYS A 318 -6.96 -11.09 -8.86
CA LYS A 318 -5.97 -10.73 -9.87
C LYS A 318 -6.15 -11.57 -11.13
N GLU A 319 -7.34 -12.08 -11.34
CA GLU A 319 -7.72 -12.61 -12.65
C GLU A 319 -7.50 -11.48 -13.66
N HIS A 320 -6.54 -11.70 -14.58
CA HIS A 320 -5.92 -10.63 -15.37
C HIS A 320 -6.94 -9.93 -16.23
N GLY A 321 -7.93 -10.62 -16.78
CA GLY A 321 -8.99 -10.03 -17.56
C GLY A 321 -9.77 -8.96 -16.79
N ILE A 322 -10.23 -9.28 -15.59
CA ILE A 322 -11.03 -8.36 -14.76
C ILE A 322 -10.16 -7.22 -14.22
N SER A 323 -8.92 -7.50 -13.80
CA SER A 323 -7.99 -6.46 -13.32
C SER A 323 -7.62 -5.45 -14.41
N ILE A 324 -7.42 -5.92 -15.64
CA ILE A 324 -7.13 -5.08 -16.81
C ILE A 324 -8.36 -4.26 -17.18
N ALA A 325 -9.55 -4.90 -17.28
CA ALA A 325 -10.80 -4.21 -17.55
C ALA A 325 -11.10 -3.13 -16.52
N LYS A 326 -10.86 -3.41 -15.24
CA LYS A 326 -10.96 -2.43 -14.15
C LYS A 326 -10.04 -1.23 -14.36
N SER A 327 -8.79 -1.45 -14.77
CA SER A 327 -7.84 -0.36 -15.06
C SER A 327 -8.35 0.53 -16.21
N PHE A 328 -9.01 -0.04 -17.21
CA PHE A 328 -9.58 0.72 -18.32
C PHE A 328 -10.81 1.55 -17.89
N ILE A 329 -11.65 1.01 -17.01
CA ILE A 329 -12.77 1.75 -16.41
C ILE A 329 -12.28 2.89 -15.51
N GLU A 330 -11.29 2.62 -14.65
CA GLU A 330 -10.66 3.61 -13.77
C GLU A 330 -9.98 4.74 -14.55
N ALA A 331 -9.39 4.44 -15.74
CA ALA A 331 -8.84 5.46 -16.64
C ALA A 331 -9.91 6.44 -17.16
N HIS A 332 -11.18 6.01 -17.21
CA HIS A 332 -12.34 6.86 -17.53
C HIS A 332 -12.95 7.52 -16.26
N ASN A 333 -12.22 7.57 -15.14
CA ASN A 333 -12.74 8.02 -13.84
C ASN A 333 -14.01 7.26 -13.40
N GLY A 334 -14.18 6.04 -13.91
CA GLY A 334 -15.31 5.16 -13.61
C GLY A 334 -15.06 4.25 -12.41
N THR A 335 -16.14 3.60 -11.98
CA THR A 335 -16.09 2.56 -10.93
C THR A 335 -16.68 1.26 -11.45
N LEU A 336 -16.16 0.15 -10.94
CA LEU A 336 -16.58 -1.22 -11.29
C LEU A 336 -16.95 -1.98 -10.02
N HIS A 337 -18.12 -2.61 -10.04
CA HIS A 337 -18.59 -3.53 -9.00
C HIS A 337 -19.04 -4.85 -9.63
N ILE A 338 -18.69 -5.97 -8.99
CA ILE A 338 -19.15 -7.30 -9.37
C ILE A 338 -20.02 -7.83 -8.24
N LEU A 339 -21.23 -8.16 -8.55
CA LEU A 339 -22.30 -8.49 -7.61
C LEU A 339 -22.97 -9.82 -8.03
N PRO A 340 -23.62 -10.52 -7.11
CA PRO A 340 -24.53 -11.60 -7.48
C PRO A 340 -25.66 -11.07 -8.36
N GLY A 341 -26.04 -11.84 -9.36
CA GLY A 341 -27.18 -11.49 -10.24
C GLY A 341 -28.51 -11.40 -9.48
N SER A 342 -29.50 -10.76 -10.07
CA SER A 342 -30.82 -10.47 -9.45
C SER A 342 -31.58 -11.72 -9.04
N LYS A 343 -31.51 -12.80 -9.81
CA LYS A 343 -32.17 -14.09 -9.55
C LYS A 343 -31.13 -15.19 -9.34
N LYS A 344 -30.20 -15.27 -10.24
CA LYS A 344 -29.07 -16.19 -10.30
C LYS A 344 -28.07 -15.56 -11.26
N GLY A 345 -26.85 -16.08 -11.32
CA GLY A 345 -25.82 -15.52 -12.22
C GLY A 345 -24.99 -14.41 -11.59
N THR A 346 -24.35 -13.63 -12.43
CA THR A 346 -23.44 -12.56 -12.03
C THR A 346 -23.88 -11.24 -12.66
N ARG A 347 -23.72 -10.15 -11.91
CA ARG A 347 -23.94 -8.79 -12.37
C ARG A 347 -22.65 -7.97 -12.25
N VAL A 348 -22.29 -7.34 -13.36
CA VAL A 348 -21.17 -6.37 -13.43
C VAL A 348 -21.77 -4.98 -13.59
N GLU A 349 -21.54 -4.11 -12.62
CA GLU A 349 -22.00 -2.72 -12.64
C GLU A 349 -20.81 -1.79 -12.89
N ILE A 350 -20.93 -0.98 -13.95
CA ILE A 350 -19.96 0.03 -14.36
C ILE A 350 -20.63 1.40 -14.26
N THR A 351 -19.98 2.33 -13.59
CA THR A 351 -20.44 3.72 -13.51
C THR A 351 -19.39 4.64 -14.11
N LEU A 352 -19.78 5.44 -15.10
CA LEU A 352 -18.92 6.41 -15.77
C LEU A 352 -19.45 7.83 -15.55
N PRO A 353 -18.59 8.84 -15.26
CA PRO A 353 -19.02 10.24 -15.26
C PRO A 353 -19.28 10.73 -16.68
N LEU A 354 -20.34 11.51 -16.91
CA LEU A 354 -20.68 12.07 -18.22
C LEU A 354 -19.76 13.23 -18.62
N ASN A 355 -19.19 13.91 -17.62
CA ASN A 355 -18.23 15.01 -17.80
C ASN A 355 -16.85 14.55 -17.28
N MET A 356 -15.92 14.35 -18.20
CA MET A 356 -14.52 14.00 -17.90
C MET A 356 -13.59 15.17 -18.17
#